data_36afd3b552baadb7bcf81b21f30444f9
#
_entry.id   36afd3b552baadb7bcf81b21f30444f9
#
_cell.length_a   1.000
_cell.length_b   1.000
_cell.length_c   1.000
_cell.angle_alpha   90.00
_cell.angle_beta   90.00
_cell.angle_gamma   90.00
#
_symmetry.space_group_name_H-M   'P 1'
#
loop_
_entity.id
_entity.type
_entity.pdbx_description
1 polymer ?
#
loop_
_entity_poly.entity_id
_entity_poly.type
_entity_poly.pdbx_seq_one_letter_code
_entity_poly.pdbx_strand_id
1 'polypeptide(L)'
;MLQSRALGLLTRGQSDTLRKAMGKKKFELLAELKGKFVEGCKNNPDFVQGAKEKGKDVEELVNKIWGDWEAFASYAFNKSHSVCYAYIAYQTGFLKAHYPAEFMAANLSNNLSDITKVTVFMDECKRMGLSVLAPDVNESYNDFTVNSHGQIRFGMAAIKGVGEAAVEKIIEEREKNGPYKDVYDFFERIDYKSVNKKTIENLITAGGLDSFGYHRAQYLHLVD
;
A
#
# COMPACT_ATOMS: atom_id res chain seq x y z
N MET A 1 10.06 -29.89 -7.92
CA MET A 1 11.53 -29.87 -8.06
C MET A 1 12.18 -31.14 -7.52
N LEU A 2 12.07 -31.45 -6.23
CA LEU A 2 12.62 -32.69 -5.69
C LEU A 2 11.97 -33.93 -6.34
N GLN A 3 10.65 -33.94 -6.46
CA GLN A 3 9.92 -35.05 -7.09
C GLN A 3 10.35 -35.31 -8.55
N SER A 4 10.51 -34.26 -9.36
CA SER A 4 10.90 -34.44 -10.76
C SER A 4 12.30 -35.05 -10.93
N ARG A 5 13.19 -34.83 -9.95
CA ARG A 5 14.51 -35.45 -9.90
C ARG A 5 14.48 -36.85 -9.30
N ALA A 6 13.77 -37.00 -8.19
CA ALA A 6 13.71 -38.26 -7.44
C ALA A 6 12.90 -39.35 -8.20
N LEU A 7 11.81 -38.98 -8.86
CA LEU A 7 10.92 -39.90 -9.55
C LEU A 7 11.31 -40.06 -11.04
N GLY A 8 11.40 -38.92 -11.74
CA GLY A 8 11.62 -38.89 -13.19
C GLY A 8 13.08 -38.73 -13.60
N LEU A 9 14.03 -38.85 -12.69
CA LEU A 9 15.49 -38.78 -12.93
C LEU A 9 15.93 -37.53 -13.74
N LEU A 10 15.13 -36.45 -13.70
CA LEU A 10 15.49 -35.22 -14.39
C LEU A 10 16.74 -34.59 -13.80
N THR A 11 17.61 -34.07 -14.66
CA THR A 11 18.76 -33.28 -14.20
C THR A 11 18.32 -32.02 -13.44
N ARG A 12 19.25 -31.39 -12.72
CA ARG A 12 18.98 -30.15 -12.02
C ARG A 12 18.50 -29.04 -12.97
N GLY A 13 19.12 -28.92 -14.15
CA GLY A 13 18.74 -27.95 -15.18
C GLY A 13 17.35 -28.21 -15.76
N GLN A 14 17.03 -29.48 -16.08
CA GLN A 14 15.68 -29.85 -16.55
C GLN A 14 14.61 -29.61 -15.50
N SER A 15 14.87 -29.90 -14.22
CA SER A 15 13.97 -29.61 -13.11
C SER A 15 13.73 -28.10 -12.92
N ASP A 16 14.76 -27.26 -13.10
CA ASP A 16 14.61 -25.81 -13.03
C ASP A 16 13.82 -25.27 -14.23
N THR A 17 14.07 -25.82 -15.41
CA THR A 17 13.29 -25.53 -16.62
C THR A 17 11.82 -25.90 -16.43
N LEU A 18 11.52 -27.07 -15.85
CA LEU A 18 10.16 -27.49 -15.50
C LEU A 18 9.48 -26.49 -14.53
N ARG A 19 10.17 -26.09 -13.49
CA ARG A 19 9.68 -25.07 -12.54
C ARG A 19 9.33 -23.75 -13.23
N LYS A 20 10.24 -23.28 -14.09
CA LYS A 20 10.04 -22.03 -14.85
C LYS A 20 8.86 -22.15 -15.83
N ALA A 21 8.72 -23.31 -16.48
CA ALA A 21 7.62 -23.57 -17.40
C ALA A 21 6.27 -23.57 -16.68
N MET A 22 6.17 -24.22 -15.53
CA MET A 22 4.97 -24.20 -14.68
C MET A 22 4.63 -22.79 -14.20
N GLY A 23 5.59 -22.06 -13.63
CA GLY A 23 5.37 -20.71 -13.08
C GLY A 23 5.02 -19.66 -14.14
N LYS A 24 5.51 -19.84 -15.38
CA LYS A 24 5.25 -18.94 -16.51
C LYS A 24 4.16 -19.46 -17.46
N LYS A 25 3.49 -20.57 -17.13
CA LYS A 25 2.44 -21.21 -17.92
C LYS A 25 2.86 -21.51 -19.38
N LYS A 26 4.12 -21.97 -19.58
CA LYS A 26 4.66 -22.33 -20.91
C LYS A 26 4.37 -23.78 -21.23
N PHE A 27 3.19 -24.04 -21.80
CA PHE A 27 2.69 -25.40 -22.03
C PHE A 27 3.51 -26.20 -23.06
N GLU A 28 4.04 -25.56 -24.09
CA GLU A 28 4.91 -26.21 -25.08
C GLU A 28 6.17 -26.84 -24.44
N LEU A 29 6.80 -26.08 -23.53
CA LEU A 29 7.98 -26.55 -22.81
C LEU A 29 7.63 -27.64 -21.79
N LEU A 30 6.42 -27.62 -21.23
CA LEU A 30 5.92 -28.70 -20.38
C LEU A 30 5.73 -29.99 -21.18
N ALA A 31 5.18 -29.92 -22.40
CA ALA A 31 4.98 -31.06 -23.25
C ALA A 31 6.31 -31.73 -23.65
N GLU A 32 7.36 -30.93 -23.95
CA GLU A 32 8.71 -31.46 -24.23
C GLU A 32 9.29 -32.21 -23.02
N LEU A 33 9.13 -31.68 -21.82
CA LEU A 33 9.65 -32.29 -20.60
C LEU A 33 8.84 -33.51 -20.14
N LYS A 34 7.58 -33.66 -20.58
CA LYS A 34 6.74 -34.81 -20.27
C LYS A 34 7.36 -36.12 -20.69
N GLY A 35 7.80 -36.20 -21.92
CA GLY A 35 8.43 -37.41 -22.46
C GLY A 35 9.65 -37.84 -21.63
N LYS A 36 10.53 -36.91 -21.30
CA LYS A 36 11.73 -37.15 -20.48
C LYS A 36 11.37 -37.61 -19.07
N PHE A 37 10.34 -37.02 -18.47
CA PHE A 37 9.87 -37.39 -17.12
C PHE A 37 9.27 -38.80 -17.12
N VAL A 38 8.41 -39.12 -18.07
CA VAL A 38 7.77 -40.45 -18.22
C VAL A 38 8.84 -41.55 -18.40
N GLU A 39 9.80 -41.32 -19.30
CA GLU A 39 10.90 -42.24 -19.52
C GLU A 39 11.76 -42.42 -18.27
N GLY A 40 12.12 -41.33 -17.60
CA GLY A 40 12.87 -41.38 -16.35
C GLY A 40 12.14 -42.14 -15.24
N CYS A 41 10.82 -41.99 -15.09
CA CYS A 41 10.04 -42.75 -14.12
C CYS A 41 10.02 -44.25 -14.43
N LYS A 42 9.88 -44.61 -15.71
CA LYS A 42 9.89 -46.03 -16.15
C LYS A 42 11.25 -46.67 -15.90
N ASN A 43 12.34 -45.93 -16.04
CA ASN A 43 13.72 -46.37 -15.83
C ASN A 43 14.21 -46.27 -14.38
N ASN A 44 13.39 -45.74 -13.47
CA ASN A 44 13.72 -45.58 -12.05
C ASN A 44 13.29 -46.85 -11.27
N PRO A 45 14.25 -47.72 -10.82
CA PRO A 45 13.91 -48.94 -10.11
C PRO A 45 13.08 -48.71 -8.82
N ASP A 46 13.43 -47.66 -8.05
CA ASP A 46 12.76 -47.34 -6.80
C ASP A 46 11.31 -46.91 -7.04
N PHE A 47 11.05 -46.17 -8.10
CA PHE A 47 9.70 -45.75 -8.47
C PHE A 47 8.86 -46.95 -8.94
N VAL A 48 9.41 -47.78 -9.79
CA VAL A 48 8.73 -48.97 -10.31
C VAL A 48 8.42 -49.94 -9.19
N GLN A 49 9.37 -50.17 -8.27
CA GLN A 49 9.17 -51.06 -7.10
C GLN A 49 8.08 -50.49 -6.18
N GLY A 50 8.13 -49.19 -5.85
CA GLY A 50 7.14 -48.59 -5.00
C GLY A 50 5.73 -48.55 -5.62
N ALA A 51 5.60 -48.47 -6.94
CA ALA A 51 4.30 -48.58 -7.62
C ALA A 51 3.75 -50.02 -7.51
N LYS A 52 4.58 -51.04 -7.72
CA LYS A 52 4.21 -52.45 -7.60
C LYS A 52 3.77 -52.81 -6.18
N GLU A 53 4.50 -52.36 -5.16
CA GLU A 53 4.17 -52.59 -3.74
C GLU A 53 2.80 -52.00 -3.35
N LYS A 54 2.40 -50.93 -4.04
CA LYS A 54 1.09 -50.28 -3.86
C LYS A 54 -0.01 -50.81 -4.79
N GLY A 55 0.29 -51.84 -5.58
CA GLY A 55 -0.65 -52.42 -6.55
C GLY A 55 -1.09 -51.47 -7.65
N LYS A 56 -0.22 -50.50 -8.02
CA LYS A 56 -0.53 -49.47 -9.05
C LYS A 56 0.24 -49.72 -10.31
N ASP A 57 -0.41 -49.50 -11.45
CA ASP A 57 0.25 -49.45 -12.75
C ASP A 57 1.18 -48.26 -12.84
N VAL A 58 2.42 -48.50 -13.33
CA VAL A 58 3.47 -47.46 -13.43
C VAL A 58 3.08 -46.37 -14.39
N GLU A 59 2.48 -46.70 -15.53
CA GLU A 59 2.13 -45.75 -16.58
C GLU A 59 0.94 -44.86 -16.14
N GLU A 60 -0.05 -45.48 -15.52
CA GLU A 60 -1.18 -44.75 -14.94
C GLU A 60 -0.73 -43.76 -13.86
N LEU A 61 0.16 -44.20 -12.96
CA LEU A 61 0.67 -43.36 -11.87
C LEU A 61 1.50 -42.17 -12.40
N VAL A 62 2.37 -42.40 -13.42
CA VAL A 62 3.17 -41.35 -14.05
C VAL A 62 2.27 -40.31 -14.74
N ASN A 63 1.27 -40.78 -15.50
CA ASN A 63 0.33 -39.89 -16.17
C ASN A 63 -0.52 -39.08 -15.17
N LYS A 64 -0.91 -39.70 -14.06
CA LYS A 64 -1.62 -38.97 -12.98
C LYS A 64 -0.74 -37.88 -12.39
N ILE A 65 0.50 -38.18 -12.00
CA ILE A 65 1.46 -37.21 -11.44
C ILE A 65 1.65 -36.04 -12.41
N TRP A 66 1.83 -36.35 -13.71
CA TRP A 66 2.01 -35.29 -14.71
C TRP A 66 0.74 -34.47 -14.92
N GLY A 67 -0.43 -35.08 -14.95
CA GLY A 67 -1.72 -34.40 -15.03
C GLY A 67 -1.96 -33.46 -13.86
N ASP A 68 -1.61 -33.89 -12.64
CA ASP A 68 -1.66 -33.03 -11.45
C ASP A 68 -0.72 -31.84 -11.58
N TRP A 69 0.45 -31.98 -12.21
CA TRP A 69 1.37 -30.88 -12.48
C TRP A 69 0.88 -29.94 -13.58
N GLU A 70 0.24 -30.44 -14.63
CA GLU A 70 -0.39 -29.62 -15.68
C GLU A 70 -1.55 -28.82 -15.10
N ALA A 71 -2.39 -29.43 -14.27
CA ALA A 71 -3.46 -28.73 -13.56
C ALA A 71 -2.88 -27.65 -12.62
N PHE A 72 -1.84 -27.99 -11.87
CA PHE A 72 -1.13 -27.02 -11.04
C PHE A 72 -0.57 -25.86 -11.88
N ALA A 73 0.05 -26.11 -13.02
CA ALA A 73 0.58 -25.05 -13.90
C ALA A 73 -0.53 -24.12 -14.43
N SER A 74 -1.73 -24.66 -14.66
CA SER A 74 -2.88 -23.88 -15.15
C SER A 74 -3.48 -22.96 -14.09
N TYR A 75 -3.64 -23.44 -12.86
CA TYR A 75 -4.38 -22.76 -11.79
C TYR A 75 -3.53 -22.38 -10.58
N ALA A 76 -2.27 -22.80 -10.53
CA ALA A 76 -1.43 -22.52 -9.38
C ALA A 76 -1.10 -21.05 -9.25
N PHE A 77 -1.15 -20.61 -8.01
CA PHE A 77 -0.69 -19.32 -7.58
C PHE A 77 0.30 -19.50 -6.42
N ASN A 78 1.26 -18.61 -6.30
CA ASN A 78 2.25 -18.69 -5.22
C ASN A 78 1.56 -18.55 -3.87
N LYS A 79 1.53 -19.64 -3.10
CA LYS A 79 0.89 -19.68 -1.78
C LYS A 79 1.46 -18.63 -0.83
N SER A 80 2.78 -18.45 -0.82
CA SER A 80 3.43 -17.43 0.03
C SER A 80 2.96 -16.02 -0.33
N HIS A 81 2.87 -15.72 -1.63
CA HIS A 81 2.32 -14.44 -2.10
C HIS A 81 0.87 -14.26 -1.65
N SER A 82 0.03 -15.28 -1.86
CA SER A 82 -1.39 -15.23 -1.43
C SER A 82 -1.53 -14.99 0.07
N VAL A 83 -0.73 -15.69 0.88
CA VAL A 83 -0.78 -15.55 2.35
C VAL A 83 -0.34 -14.15 2.78
N CYS A 84 0.77 -13.63 2.22
CA CYS A 84 1.25 -12.29 2.56
C CYS A 84 0.22 -11.21 2.20
N TYR A 85 -0.35 -11.27 1.00
CA TYR A 85 -1.36 -10.29 0.60
C TYR A 85 -2.68 -10.43 1.34
N ALA A 86 -3.12 -11.65 1.62
CA ALA A 86 -4.32 -11.88 2.44
C ALA A 86 -4.14 -11.33 3.87
N TYR A 87 -2.96 -11.48 4.44
CA TYR A 87 -2.64 -10.94 5.76
C TYR A 87 -2.70 -9.41 5.79
N ILE A 88 -2.05 -8.75 4.81
CA ILE A 88 -2.08 -7.28 4.68
C ILE A 88 -3.51 -6.80 4.40
N ALA A 89 -4.24 -7.47 3.51
CA ALA A 89 -5.64 -7.12 3.20
C ALA A 89 -6.54 -7.24 4.44
N TYR A 90 -6.33 -8.26 5.26
CA TYR A 90 -7.05 -8.40 6.52
C TYR A 90 -6.72 -7.25 7.49
N GLN A 91 -5.44 -6.92 7.66
CA GLN A 91 -5.00 -5.82 8.54
C GLN A 91 -5.59 -4.47 8.09
N THR A 92 -5.51 -4.15 6.80
CA THR A 92 -6.07 -2.90 6.26
C THR A 92 -7.59 -2.86 6.39
N GLY A 93 -8.27 -3.98 6.13
CA GLY A 93 -9.71 -4.11 6.35
C GLY A 93 -10.11 -3.94 7.81
N PHE A 94 -9.36 -4.54 8.73
CA PHE A 94 -9.56 -4.40 10.17
C PHE A 94 -9.40 -2.94 10.63
N LEU A 95 -8.30 -2.30 10.23
CA LEU A 95 -8.06 -0.89 10.58
C LEU A 95 -9.14 0.02 10.03
N LYS A 96 -9.56 -0.16 8.77
CA LYS A 96 -10.64 0.62 8.17
C LYS A 96 -11.97 0.45 8.90
N ALA A 97 -12.26 -0.75 9.41
CA ALA A 97 -13.51 -1.05 10.10
C ALA A 97 -13.55 -0.53 11.55
N HIS A 98 -12.43 -0.60 12.27
CA HIS A 98 -12.37 -0.31 13.69
C HIS A 98 -11.77 1.07 14.02
N TYR A 99 -10.91 1.60 13.12
CA TYR A 99 -10.22 2.89 13.26
C TYR A 99 -10.32 3.69 11.95
N PRO A 100 -11.56 3.97 11.48
CA PRO A 100 -11.76 4.53 10.13
C PRO A 100 -11.13 5.91 9.95
N ALA A 101 -11.18 6.79 10.94
CA ALA A 101 -10.61 8.13 10.85
C ALA A 101 -9.08 8.08 10.74
N GLU A 102 -8.43 7.31 11.61
CA GLU A 102 -6.97 7.14 11.63
C GLU A 102 -6.48 6.45 10.35
N PHE A 103 -7.20 5.42 9.89
CA PHE A 103 -6.89 4.73 8.65
C PHE A 103 -6.96 5.67 7.44
N MET A 104 -7.99 6.50 7.36
CA MET A 104 -8.16 7.46 6.26
C MET A 104 -7.16 8.61 6.35
N ALA A 105 -6.87 9.13 7.56
CA ALA A 105 -5.84 10.14 7.77
C ALA A 105 -4.46 9.64 7.31
N ALA A 106 -4.09 8.40 7.65
CA ALA A 106 -2.84 7.78 7.20
C ALA A 106 -2.78 7.61 5.67
N ASN A 107 -3.90 7.21 5.03
CA ASN A 107 -3.96 7.09 3.57
C ASN A 107 -3.83 8.46 2.87
N LEU A 108 -4.48 9.49 3.39
CA LEU A 108 -4.37 10.87 2.90
C LEU A 108 -2.92 11.36 3.02
N SER A 109 -2.28 11.20 4.19
CA SER A 109 -0.90 11.61 4.45
C SER A 109 0.11 10.91 3.54
N ASN A 110 -0.03 9.59 3.33
CA ASN A 110 0.88 8.84 2.47
C ASN A 110 0.72 9.13 0.97
N ASN A 111 -0.26 9.93 0.57
CA ASN A 111 -0.53 10.27 -0.84
C ASN A 111 -0.58 11.78 -1.10
N LEU A 112 0.02 12.62 -0.24
CA LEU A 112 0.00 14.09 -0.37
C LEU A 112 0.47 14.59 -1.74
N SER A 113 1.42 13.92 -2.37
CA SER A 113 1.96 14.28 -3.69
C SER A 113 1.05 13.90 -4.87
N ASP A 114 -0.02 13.11 -4.64
CA ASP A 114 -0.95 12.63 -5.68
C ASP A 114 -2.36 13.15 -5.43
N ILE A 115 -2.66 14.33 -5.98
CA ILE A 115 -3.96 15.00 -5.80
C ILE A 115 -5.14 14.12 -6.25
N THR A 116 -4.94 13.25 -7.25
CA THR A 116 -6.01 12.36 -7.72
C THR A 116 -6.38 11.36 -6.64
N LYS A 117 -5.39 10.76 -5.97
CA LYS A 117 -5.64 9.85 -4.86
C LYS A 117 -6.20 10.56 -3.64
N VAL A 118 -5.68 11.75 -3.31
CA VAL A 118 -6.22 12.56 -2.22
C VAL A 118 -7.70 12.81 -2.44
N THR A 119 -8.12 13.20 -3.65
CA THR A 119 -9.53 13.41 -3.99
C THR A 119 -10.37 12.14 -3.78
N VAL A 120 -9.89 10.99 -4.26
CA VAL A 120 -10.57 9.69 -4.06
C VAL A 120 -10.74 9.37 -2.57
N PHE A 121 -9.70 9.60 -1.76
CA PHE A 121 -9.79 9.34 -0.32
C PHE A 121 -10.70 10.35 0.40
N MET A 122 -10.74 11.61 -0.04
CA MET A 122 -11.69 12.60 0.47
C MET A 122 -13.15 12.20 0.19
N ASP A 123 -13.43 11.73 -1.02
CA ASP A 123 -14.76 11.21 -1.38
C ASP A 123 -15.11 9.97 -0.56
N GLU A 124 -14.14 9.09 -0.31
CA GLU A 124 -14.35 7.93 0.55
C GLU A 124 -14.62 8.33 2.00
N CYS A 125 -13.91 9.31 2.56
CA CYS A 125 -14.22 9.88 3.88
C CYS A 125 -15.67 10.35 3.95
N LYS A 126 -16.11 11.12 2.95
CA LYS A 126 -17.49 11.60 2.85
C LYS A 126 -18.49 10.45 2.79
N ARG A 127 -18.23 9.41 1.98
CA ARG A 127 -19.08 8.22 1.89
C ARG A 127 -19.18 7.46 3.21
N MET A 128 -18.10 7.44 4.00
CA MET A 128 -18.03 6.81 5.32
C MET A 128 -18.63 7.68 6.45
N GLY A 129 -19.08 8.89 6.15
CA GLY A 129 -19.58 9.83 7.16
C GLY A 129 -18.49 10.45 8.05
N LEU A 130 -17.22 10.40 7.62
CA LEU A 130 -16.10 11.00 8.34
C LEU A 130 -15.99 12.48 7.97
N SER A 131 -15.92 13.32 8.98
CA SER A 131 -15.66 14.75 8.82
C SER A 131 -14.18 15.00 8.55
N VAL A 132 -13.87 15.65 7.43
CA VAL A 132 -12.54 16.20 7.17
C VAL A 132 -12.61 17.70 7.28
N LEU A 133 -11.94 18.23 8.29
CA LEU A 133 -11.90 19.65 8.61
C LEU A 133 -10.85 20.37 7.76
N ALA A 134 -11.09 21.65 7.45
CA ALA A 134 -10.12 22.51 6.75
C ALA A 134 -8.79 22.60 7.52
N PRO A 135 -7.69 23.03 6.88
CA PRO A 135 -6.47 23.31 7.62
C PRO A 135 -6.68 24.41 8.65
N ASP A 136 -5.90 24.41 9.73
CA ASP A 136 -5.92 25.40 10.78
C ASP A 136 -4.53 25.55 11.39
N VAL A 137 -3.99 26.76 11.47
CA VAL A 137 -2.65 27.02 12.02
C VAL A 137 -2.53 26.64 13.49
N ASN A 138 -3.63 26.58 14.23
CA ASN A 138 -3.66 26.17 15.63
C ASN A 138 -3.82 24.66 15.85
N GLU A 139 -4.37 23.93 14.87
CA GLU A 139 -4.63 22.49 15.05
C GLU A 139 -3.86 21.59 14.08
N SER A 140 -3.65 22.04 12.83
CA SER A 140 -3.04 21.21 11.79
C SER A 140 -1.56 20.92 12.07
N TYR A 141 -1.14 19.74 11.64
CA TYR A 141 0.27 19.31 11.54
C TYR A 141 0.69 19.24 10.07
N ASN A 142 1.88 18.71 9.79
CA ASN A 142 2.30 18.45 8.41
C ASN A 142 1.31 17.52 7.71
N ASP A 143 1.04 16.40 8.36
CA ASP A 143 0.16 15.35 7.87
C ASP A 143 -1.30 15.53 8.30
N PHE A 144 -2.20 14.76 7.69
CA PHE A 144 -3.56 14.62 8.19
C PHE A 144 -3.55 13.91 9.56
N THR A 145 -4.25 14.46 10.51
CA THR A 145 -4.33 13.91 11.87
C THR A 145 -5.78 13.75 12.29
N VAL A 146 -6.02 12.98 13.35
CA VAL A 146 -7.35 12.83 13.95
C VAL A 146 -7.38 13.60 15.26
N ASN A 147 -8.36 14.49 15.42
CA ASN A 147 -8.54 15.26 16.64
C ASN A 147 -9.27 14.46 17.73
N SER A 148 -9.41 15.04 18.93
CA SER A 148 -10.07 14.42 20.08
C SER A 148 -11.57 14.10 19.85
N HIS A 149 -12.18 14.66 18.81
CA HIS A 149 -13.57 14.42 18.43
C HIS A 149 -13.71 13.35 17.33
N GLY A 150 -12.61 12.68 16.94
CA GLY A 150 -12.62 11.68 15.88
C GLY A 150 -12.74 12.24 14.47
N GLN A 151 -12.50 13.54 14.28
CA GLN A 151 -12.55 14.21 12.99
C GLN A 151 -11.14 14.31 12.41
N ILE A 152 -11.03 14.17 11.09
CA ILE A 152 -9.75 14.29 10.38
C ILE A 152 -9.45 15.76 10.14
N ARG A 153 -8.30 16.24 10.62
CA ARG A 153 -7.79 17.58 10.34
C ARG A 153 -6.88 17.56 9.12
N PHE A 154 -7.09 18.49 8.21
CA PHE A 154 -6.29 18.63 6.99
C PHE A 154 -4.84 18.98 7.31
N GLY A 155 -3.86 18.25 6.74
CA GLY A 155 -2.44 18.50 6.91
C GLY A 155 -1.98 19.75 6.15
N MET A 156 -1.24 20.64 6.80
CA MET A 156 -0.79 21.88 6.16
C MET A 156 0.19 21.65 5.01
N ALA A 157 1.00 20.58 5.06
CA ALA A 157 1.92 20.25 3.95
C ALA A 157 1.19 19.78 2.68
N ALA A 158 -0.09 19.40 2.76
CA ALA A 158 -0.92 19.11 1.59
C ALA A 158 -1.36 20.36 0.81
N ILE A 159 -1.20 21.54 1.38
CA ILE A 159 -1.57 22.81 0.73
C ILE A 159 -0.52 23.13 -0.32
N LYS A 160 -0.96 23.34 -1.57
CA LYS A 160 -0.07 23.67 -2.68
C LYS A 160 0.75 24.93 -2.38
N GLY A 161 2.08 24.79 -2.42
CA GLY A 161 3.02 25.89 -2.19
C GLY A 161 3.26 26.22 -0.71
N VAL A 162 2.85 25.36 0.20
CA VAL A 162 3.23 25.38 1.61
C VAL A 162 4.24 24.26 1.84
N GLY A 163 5.48 24.61 2.17
CA GLY A 163 6.56 23.65 2.39
C GLY A 163 6.57 23.12 3.84
N GLU A 164 6.99 21.88 4.03
CA GLU A 164 7.10 21.23 5.34
C GLU A 164 7.91 22.07 6.35
N ALA A 165 9.05 22.63 5.94
CA ALA A 165 9.88 23.45 6.81
C ALA A 165 9.15 24.70 7.35
N ALA A 166 8.27 25.31 6.55
CA ALA A 166 7.45 26.43 7.00
C ALA A 166 6.38 25.97 7.99
N VAL A 167 5.75 24.82 7.73
CA VAL A 167 4.76 24.22 8.63
C VAL A 167 5.38 23.85 9.96
N GLU A 168 6.57 23.24 9.96
CA GLU A 168 7.32 22.91 11.18
C GLU A 168 7.56 24.14 12.06
N LYS A 169 7.93 25.30 11.45
CA LYS A 169 8.12 26.55 12.22
C LYS A 169 6.84 27.09 12.83
N ILE A 170 5.73 26.98 12.13
CA ILE A 170 4.40 27.35 12.68
C ILE A 170 4.04 26.45 13.87
N ILE A 171 4.28 25.14 13.75
CA ILE A 171 4.01 24.15 14.79
C ILE A 171 4.92 24.38 15.99
N GLU A 172 6.24 24.47 15.79
CA GLU A 172 7.22 24.70 16.85
C GLU A 172 6.86 25.95 17.67
N GLU A 173 6.47 27.04 17.00
CA GLU A 173 6.11 28.30 17.65
C GLU A 173 4.87 28.14 18.52
N ARG A 174 3.80 27.53 17.99
CA ARG A 174 2.56 27.34 18.77
C ARG A 174 2.75 26.34 19.94
N GLU A 175 3.56 25.31 19.77
CA GLU A 175 3.84 24.32 20.83
C GLU A 175 4.67 24.94 21.96
N LYS A 176 5.60 25.84 21.62
CA LYS A 176 6.46 26.52 22.60
C LYS A 176 5.75 27.64 23.35
N ASN A 177 4.96 28.46 22.64
CA ASN A 177 4.42 29.71 23.17
C ASN A 177 2.88 29.71 23.27
N GLY A 178 2.24 28.55 23.00
CA GLY A 178 0.79 28.39 23.02
C GLY A 178 0.13 28.74 21.68
N PRO A 179 -1.17 28.41 21.53
CA PRO A 179 -1.93 28.71 20.33
C PRO A 179 -1.89 30.21 19.96
N TYR A 180 -1.99 30.48 18.67
CA TYR A 180 -2.14 31.86 18.19
C TYR A 180 -3.51 32.38 18.57
N LYS A 181 -3.55 33.55 19.22
CA LYS A 181 -4.78 34.16 19.75
C LYS A 181 -5.66 34.72 18.65
N ASP A 182 -5.02 35.41 17.70
CA ASP A 182 -5.65 36.05 16.56
C ASP A 182 -4.66 36.18 15.40
N VAL A 183 -5.09 36.80 14.33
CA VAL A 183 -4.25 36.99 13.11
C VAL A 183 -3.04 37.88 13.38
N TYR A 184 -3.14 38.87 14.27
CA TYR A 184 -2.01 39.76 14.57
C TYR A 184 -0.93 39.03 15.37
N ASP A 185 -1.36 38.27 16.41
CA ASP A 185 -0.46 37.40 17.18
C ASP A 185 0.25 36.36 16.27
N PHE A 186 -0.48 35.81 15.28
CA PHE A 186 0.13 34.92 14.28
C PHE A 186 1.21 35.63 13.48
N PHE A 187 0.93 36.82 12.91
CA PHE A 187 1.90 37.57 12.12
C PHE A 187 3.10 38.07 12.91
N GLU A 188 2.93 38.43 14.20
CA GLU A 188 4.03 38.85 15.06
C GLU A 188 4.98 37.71 15.43
N ARG A 189 4.47 36.47 15.49
CA ARG A 189 5.21 35.34 16.04
C ARG A 189 5.83 34.44 14.98
N ILE A 190 5.39 34.48 13.72
CA ILE A 190 5.94 33.64 12.66
C ILE A 190 7.34 34.07 12.25
N ASP A 191 8.16 33.08 11.88
CA ASP A 191 9.50 33.32 11.28
C ASP A 191 9.38 33.60 9.78
N TYR A 192 9.41 34.87 9.38
CA TYR A 192 9.31 35.29 7.98
C TYR A 192 10.44 34.78 7.08
N LYS A 193 11.54 34.26 7.63
CA LYS A 193 12.60 33.62 6.84
C LYS A 193 12.16 32.26 6.32
N SER A 194 11.41 31.55 7.12
CA SER A 194 10.91 30.19 6.78
C SER A 194 9.49 30.24 6.22
N VAL A 195 8.63 31.12 6.75
CA VAL A 195 7.23 31.30 6.36
C VAL A 195 7.12 32.58 5.51
N ASN A 196 7.43 32.45 4.22
CA ASN A 196 7.42 33.62 3.32
C ASN A 196 6.00 34.07 2.95
N LYS A 197 5.90 35.29 2.36
CA LYS A 197 4.63 35.88 1.91
C LYS A 197 3.76 34.90 1.11
N LYS A 198 4.35 34.18 0.16
CA LYS A 198 3.60 33.23 -0.71
C LYS A 198 3.02 32.05 0.09
N THR A 199 3.74 31.56 1.07
CA THR A 199 3.26 30.51 1.99
C THR A 199 2.06 31.01 2.79
N ILE A 200 2.12 32.23 3.32
CA ILE A 200 1.03 32.84 4.07
C ILE A 200 -0.20 33.02 3.19
N GLU A 201 -0.06 33.57 1.97
CA GLU A 201 -1.16 33.70 1.01
C GLU A 201 -1.82 32.35 0.71
N ASN A 202 -1.03 31.28 0.54
CA ASN A 202 -1.54 29.94 0.29
C ASN A 202 -2.26 29.36 1.50
N LEU A 203 -1.76 29.58 2.73
CA LEU A 203 -2.44 29.19 3.98
C LEU A 203 -3.78 29.90 4.11
N ILE A 204 -3.83 31.22 3.90
CA ILE A 204 -5.05 32.01 3.93
C ILE A 204 -6.07 31.49 2.91
N THR A 205 -5.63 31.30 1.66
CA THR A 205 -6.49 30.85 0.56
C THR A 205 -7.06 29.45 0.84
N ALA A 206 -6.28 28.57 1.47
CA ALA A 206 -6.72 27.24 1.88
C ALA A 206 -7.64 27.24 3.11
N GLY A 207 -7.73 28.35 3.83
CA GLY A 207 -8.55 28.48 5.04
C GLY A 207 -7.80 28.25 6.35
N GLY A 208 -6.47 28.21 6.31
CA GLY A 208 -5.64 27.97 7.51
C GLY A 208 -5.80 28.99 8.65
N LEU A 209 -6.38 30.15 8.38
CA LEU A 209 -6.64 31.21 9.35
C LEU A 209 -8.13 31.45 9.60
N ASP A 210 -9.04 30.63 9.07
CA ASP A 210 -10.49 30.84 9.15
C ASP A 210 -11.00 30.82 10.61
N SER A 211 -10.32 30.12 11.52
CA SER A 211 -10.65 30.06 12.93
C SER A 211 -10.57 31.42 13.67
N PHE A 212 -9.84 32.39 13.09
CA PHE A 212 -9.77 33.74 13.65
C PHE A 212 -10.99 34.61 13.32
N GLY A 213 -11.94 34.14 12.51
CA GLY A 213 -13.26 34.71 12.36
C GLY A 213 -13.41 35.86 11.36
N TYR A 214 -12.38 36.19 10.57
CA TYR A 214 -12.45 37.22 9.51
C TYR A 214 -12.52 36.60 8.14
N HIS A 215 -12.89 37.41 7.12
CA HIS A 215 -12.86 36.97 5.73
C HIS A 215 -11.43 36.84 5.19
N ARG A 216 -11.17 35.81 4.41
CA ARG A 216 -9.85 35.55 3.79
C ARG A 216 -9.32 36.76 3.00
N ALA A 217 -10.19 37.54 2.34
CA ALA A 217 -9.80 38.79 1.65
C ALA A 217 -9.18 39.82 2.59
N GLN A 218 -9.67 39.91 3.85
CA GLN A 218 -9.11 40.82 4.85
C GLN A 218 -7.71 40.36 5.29
N TYR A 219 -7.52 39.06 5.47
CA TYR A 219 -6.19 38.52 5.78
C TYR A 219 -5.18 38.76 4.64
N LEU A 220 -5.60 38.55 3.38
CA LEU A 220 -4.75 38.81 2.22
C LEU A 220 -4.31 40.29 2.15
N HIS A 221 -5.19 41.21 2.49
CA HIS A 221 -4.86 42.63 2.53
C HIS A 221 -3.86 43.00 3.64
N LEU A 222 -3.79 42.22 4.71
CA LEU A 222 -2.78 42.42 5.77
C LEU A 222 -1.38 41.95 5.38
N VAL A 223 -1.27 41.11 4.35
CA VAL A 223 0.01 40.54 3.88
C VAL A 223 0.66 41.44 2.82
N ASP A 224 -0.09 42.36 2.21
CA ASP A 224 0.39 43.34 1.24
C ASP A 224 1.09 44.52 1.91
#